data_265849d6c0f24cf3184e3957aa8dcf48
#
_entry.id   265849d6c0f24cf3184e3957aa8dcf48
#
_cell.length_a   1.000
_cell.length_b   1.000
_cell.length_c   1.000
_cell.angle_alpha   90.00
_cell.angle_beta   90.00
_cell.angle_gamma   90.00
#
_symmetry.space_group_name_H-M   'P 1'
#
loop_
_entity.id
_entity.type
_entity.pdbx_description
1 polymer ?
#
loop_
_entity_poly.entity_id
_entity_poly.type
_entity_poly.pdbx_seq_one_letter_code
_entity_poly.pdbx_strand_id
1 'polypeptide(L)'
;MTIRRRTVDGIFEEGSDMNIHPHRLVTGIAAILATGMLMASSACGTGGGSQSERPSAKEPTGPITVVASINQWGSLAEQIGGTDVNVTSILSSTNVDAHDFEPKTSDVAKLQKAQIIVSNGAGYDSWATKSVGRNSTIVSAAETVGAMEGDNPHLWFSKDARNGMATELTEAFSKALPAKKKAFQSRLKAWQKEEKAIEKSMGEFAANRKNATYGATEAVAYYLMSDMGFQDDTPKGFARSAASGGEPAPADLQEFQSLIESQGISVLVN
;
A
#
# COMPACT_ATOMS: atom_id res chain seq x y z
N MET A 1 6.41 -48.92 -17.21
CA MET A 1 6.74 -48.82 -15.78
C MET A 1 5.72 -47.92 -15.14
N THR A 2 4.75 -48.49 -14.45
CA THR A 2 3.51 -47.86 -14.03
C THR A 2 3.70 -47.24 -12.63
N ILE A 3 3.66 -45.93 -12.47
CA ILE A 3 3.72 -45.28 -11.17
C ILE A 3 2.30 -45.04 -10.67
N ARG A 4 1.95 -45.78 -9.61
CA ARG A 4 0.69 -45.65 -8.88
C ARG A 4 0.67 -44.33 -8.09
N ARG A 5 -0.41 -43.57 -8.28
CA ARG A 5 -0.82 -42.48 -7.36
C ARG A 5 -1.33 -43.15 -6.06
N ARG A 6 -0.77 -42.70 -4.92
CA ARG A 6 -1.37 -42.99 -3.60
C ARG A 6 -2.22 -41.78 -3.22
N THR A 7 -3.51 -42.01 -3.18
CA THR A 7 -4.49 -41.23 -2.44
C THR A 7 -4.28 -41.49 -0.95
N VAL A 8 -4.22 -40.43 -0.15
CA VAL A 8 -4.31 -40.50 1.30
C VAL A 8 -5.65 -39.91 1.67
N ASP A 9 -6.64 -40.82 1.80
CA ASP A 9 -7.89 -40.57 2.52
C ASP A 9 -7.64 -40.79 4.01
N GLY A 10 -8.21 -39.95 4.84
CA GLY A 10 -8.33 -40.30 6.26
C GLY A 10 -8.44 -39.11 7.21
N ILE A 11 -9.68 -38.73 7.49
CA ILE A 11 -10.29 -38.52 8.81
C ILE A 11 -9.93 -37.23 9.57
N PHE A 12 -10.90 -36.34 9.66
CA PHE A 12 -11.42 -35.81 10.93
C PHE A 12 -12.82 -35.21 10.71
N GLU A 13 -13.86 -35.98 11.10
CA GLU A 13 -15.14 -35.46 11.48
C GLU A 13 -15.01 -34.96 12.93
N GLU A 14 -15.41 -33.75 13.19
CA GLU A 14 -16.14 -33.44 14.41
C GLU A 14 -16.95 -32.15 14.21
N GLY A 15 -18.27 -32.34 14.28
CA GLY A 15 -19.27 -31.30 14.14
C GLY A 15 -19.36 -30.42 15.37
N SER A 16 -19.71 -29.18 15.17
CA SER A 16 -20.44 -28.40 16.15
C SER A 16 -21.50 -27.58 15.43
N ASP A 17 -22.73 -28.04 15.61
CA ASP A 17 -23.95 -27.35 15.24
C ASP A 17 -24.02 -25.98 15.92
N MET A 18 -23.97 -24.92 15.16
CA MET A 18 -24.29 -23.58 15.66
C MET A 18 -25.67 -23.19 15.16
N ASN A 19 -26.62 -23.35 16.06
CA ASN A 19 -28.04 -23.11 15.96
C ASN A 19 -28.33 -21.62 15.69
N ILE A 20 -28.72 -21.30 14.45
CA ILE A 20 -29.13 -19.94 14.09
C ILE A 20 -30.61 -19.81 14.30
N HIS A 21 -31.01 -19.06 15.32
CA HIS A 21 -32.41 -18.70 15.58
C HIS A 21 -32.80 -17.49 14.71
N PRO A 22 -33.91 -17.56 13.97
CA PRO A 22 -34.44 -16.41 13.25
C PRO A 22 -35.25 -15.52 14.16
N HIS A 23 -34.84 -14.30 14.42
CA HIS A 23 -35.69 -13.30 15.06
C HIS A 23 -36.72 -12.77 14.09
N ARG A 24 -37.97 -13.01 14.50
CA ARG A 24 -39.19 -12.59 13.82
C ARG A 24 -39.31 -11.07 13.78
N LEU A 25 -39.65 -10.55 12.61
CA LEU A 25 -40.21 -9.21 12.43
C LEU A 25 -41.56 -9.11 13.20
N VAL A 26 -41.66 -8.05 13.98
CA VAL A 26 -42.95 -7.58 14.51
C VAL A 26 -43.28 -6.26 13.84
N THR A 27 -44.27 -6.35 12.96
CA THR A 27 -44.96 -5.22 12.33
C THR A 27 -45.92 -4.62 13.36
N GLY A 28 -45.75 -3.36 13.73
CA GLY A 28 -46.71 -2.62 14.57
C GLY A 28 -47.17 -1.36 13.84
N ILE A 29 -48.32 -1.43 13.22
CA ILE A 29 -49.09 -0.29 12.67
C ILE A 29 -49.85 0.32 13.82
N ALA A 30 -49.68 1.60 14.11
CA ALA A 30 -50.65 2.38 14.89
C ALA A 30 -50.81 3.74 14.22
N ALA A 31 -51.94 3.86 13.56
CA ALA A 31 -52.49 5.13 13.08
C ALA A 31 -53.20 5.82 14.23
N ILE A 32 -52.91 7.08 14.49
CA ILE A 32 -53.76 7.98 15.28
C ILE A 32 -53.96 9.29 14.50
N LEU A 33 -55.19 9.43 14.02
CA LEU A 33 -55.79 10.68 13.56
C LEU A 33 -56.16 11.53 14.79
N ALA A 34 -55.77 12.76 14.84
CA ALA A 34 -56.44 13.77 15.63
C ALA A 34 -56.36 15.13 14.93
N THR A 35 -57.53 15.53 14.51
CA THR A 35 -57.98 16.83 14.01
C THR A 35 -57.91 17.91 15.09
N GLY A 36 -57.57 19.15 14.70
CA GLY A 36 -58.09 20.27 15.47
C GLY A 36 -57.26 21.56 15.53
N MET A 37 -57.83 22.54 14.90
CA MET A 37 -57.89 23.97 15.21
C MET A 37 -56.78 24.94 14.77
N LEU A 38 -57.15 25.74 13.77
CA LEU A 38 -56.65 27.09 13.48
C LEU A 38 -56.76 27.96 14.72
N MET A 39 -55.68 28.70 15.03
CA MET A 39 -55.75 30.04 15.58
C MET A 39 -54.68 30.92 14.95
N ALA A 40 -55.14 31.87 14.16
CA ALA A 40 -54.33 33.01 13.69
C ALA A 40 -54.11 33.95 14.87
N SER A 41 -52.87 34.29 15.15
CA SER A 41 -52.49 35.48 15.89
C SER A 41 -51.29 36.11 15.27
N SER A 42 -51.54 37.19 14.56
CA SER A 42 -50.58 38.18 14.11
C SER A 42 -49.93 38.84 15.31
N ALA A 43 -48.61 38.67 15.45
CA ALA A 43 -47.81 39.55 16.27
C ALA A 43 -46.54 39.92 15.49
N CYS A 44 -46.51 41.13 14.98
CA CYS A 44 -45.24 41.78 14.56
C CYS A 44 -44.35 41.90 15.78
N GLY A 45 -43.21 41.16 15.73
CA GLY A 45 -42.11 41.30 16.67
C GLY A 45 -40.83 41.35 15.85
N THR A 46 -40.31 42.56 15.65
CA THR A 46 -38.94 42.82 15.21
C THR A 46 -37.98 42.26 16.25
N GLY A 47 -37.48 41.06 16.02
CA GLY A 47 -36.42 40.46 16.82
C GLY A 47 -35.46 39.75 15.86
N GLY A 48 -34.31 40.39 15.61
CA GLY A 48 -33.22 39.84 14.83
C GLY A 48 -32.72 38.55 15.48
N GLY A 49 -33.19 37.40 14.96
CA GLY A 49 -32.61 36.11 15.23
C GLY A 49 -31.27 36.02 14.52
N SER A 50 -30.19 36.31 15.27
CA SER A 50 -28.86 35.88 14.85
C SER A 50 -28.88 34.39 14.71
N GLN A 51 -29.04 33.90 13.47
CA GLN A 51 -28.62 32.54 13.14
C GLN A 51 -27.13 32.50 13.47
N SER A 52 -26.78 31.82 14.56
CA SER A 52 -25.42 31.39 14.78
C SER A 52 -25.03 30.49 13.59
N GLU A 53 -24.46 31.11 12.58
CA GLU A 53 -23.71 30.36 11.58
C GLU A 53 -22.67 29.55 12.35
N ARG A 54 -22.83 28.23 12.39
CA ARG A 54 -21.75 27.34 12.79
C ARG A 54 -20.54 27.79 11.97
N PRO A 55 -19.38 28.03 12.59
CA PRO A 55 -18.18 28.34 11.85
C PRO A 55 -17.97 27.18 10.87
N SER A 56 -18.18 27.43 9.59
CA SER A 56 -17.77 26.53 8.53
C SER A 56 -16.27 26.36 8.72
N ALA A 57 -15.82 25.16 9.04
CA ALA A 57 -14.40 24.88 9.12
C ALA A 57 -13.81 25.31 7.77
N LYS A 58 -12.90 26.31 7.82
CA LYS A 58 -12.20 26.75 6.60
C LYS A 58 -11.61 25.55 5.93
N GLU A 59 -12.04 25.24 4.70
CA GLU A 59 -11.40 24.20 3.90
C GLU A 59 -9.90 24.49 3.79
N PRO A 60 -9.05 23.46 3.88
CA PRO A 60 -7.62 23.63 3.69
C PRO A 60 -7.36 24.25 2.31
N THR A 61 -6.65 25.38 2.26
CA THR A 61 -6.47 26.17 1.03
C THR A 61 -5.06 26.11 0.46
N GLY A 62 -4.14 25.38 1.10
CA GLY A 62 -2.74 25.26 0.67
C GLY A 62 -2.39 23.83 0.21
N PRO A 63 -1.19 23.65 -0.37
CA PRO A 63 -0.71 22.31 -0.70
C PRO A 63 -0.63 21.41 0.53
N ILE A 64 -0.95 20.12 0.35
CA ILE A 64 -0.88 19.11 1.39
C ILE A 64 0.59 18.85 1.73
N THR A 65 0.96 18.88 3.01
CA THR A 65 2.30 18.51 3.46
C THR A 65 2.41 16.98 3.55
N VAL A 66 3.25 16.40 2.71
CA VAL A 66 3.48 14.95 2.60
C VAL A 66 4.91 14.63 2.99
N VAL A 67 5.10 13.64 3.84
CA VAL A 67 6.43 13.09 4.15
C VAL A 67 6.45 11.62 3.78
N ALA A 68 7.33 11.26 2.85
CA ALA A 68 7.58 9.88 2.47
C ALA A 68 8.82 9.34 3.18
N SER A 69 8.78 8.08 3.60
CA SER A 69 9.95 7.40 4.15
C SER A 69 11.08 7.30 3.13
N ILE A 70 10.75 6.83 1.95
CA ILE A 70 11.68 6.61 0.82
C ILE A 70 11.22 7.35 -0.44
N ASN A 71 12.17 7.67 -1.30
CA ASN A 71 11.93 8.46 -2.50
C ASN A 71 11.09 7.75 -3.56
N GLN A 72 11.07 6.41 -3.61
CA GLN A 72 10.24 5.65 -4.54
C GLN A 72 8.76 5.99 -4.36
N TRP A 73 8.28 5.95 -3.12
CA TRP A 73 6.91 6.33 -2.80
C TRP A 73 6.70 7.84 -2.80
N GLY A 74 7.75 8.61 -2.46
CA GLY A 74 7.72 10.07 -2.58
C GLY A 74 7.49 10.53 -4.01
N SER A 75 8.20 9.93 -4.98
CA SER A 75 8.02 10.22 -6.41
C SER A 75 6.60 9.90 -6.90
N LEU A 76 6.03 8.77 -6.45
CA LEU A 76 4.64 8.45 -6.77
C LEU A 76 3.67 9.48 -6.17
N ALA A 77 3.91 9.90 -4.92
CA ALA A 77 3.10 10.93 -4.27
C ALA A 77 3.16 12.27 -5.02
N GLU A 78 4.34 12.66 -5.54
CA GLU A 78 4.51 13.85 -6.37
C GLU A 78 3.73 13.74 -7.69
N GLN A 79 3.78 12.58 -8.35
CA GLN A 79 3.06 12.38 -9.61
C GLN A 79 1.54 12.45 -9.43
N ILE A 80 1.00 11.85 -8.38
CA ILE A 80 -0.45 11.90 -8.09
C ILE A 80 -0.87 13.27 -7.56
N GLY A 81 -0.05 13.85 -6.69
CA GLY A 81 -0.36 15.12 -6.01
C GLY A 81 -0.16 16.36 -6.89
N GLY A 82 0.86 16.35 -7.76
CA GLY A 82 1.27 17.50 -8.57
C GLY A 82 1.59 18.71 -7.70
N THR A 83 1.19 19.90 -8.14
CA THR A 83 1.39 21.16 -7.42
C THR A 83 0.49 21.34 -6.19
N ASP A 84 -0.44 20.41 -5.96
CA ASP A 84 -1.37 20.46 -4.84
C ASP A 84 -0.81 19.76 -3.58
N VAL A 85 0.43 19.24 -3.65
CA VAL A 85 1.16 18.64 -2.52
C VAL A 85 2.59 19.17 -2.43
N ASN A 86 3.14 19.17 -1.20
CA ASN A 86 4.56 19.39 -0.94
C ASN A 86 5.13 18.10 -0.35
N VAL A 87 5.87 17.36 -1.15
CA VAL A 87 6.46 16.07 -0.76
C VAL A 87 7.89 16.25 -0.27
N THR A 88 8.22 15.59 0.83
CA THR A 88 9.60 15.46 1.33
C THR A 88 9.87 13.99 1.57
N SER A 89 10.85 13.41 0.87
CA SER A 89 11.34 12.07 1.15
C SER A 89 12.47 12.14 2.19
N ILE A 90 12.37 11.33 3.26
CA ILE A 90 13.42 11.25 4.29
C ILE A 90 14.66 10.59 3.71
N LEU A 91 14.50 9.40 3.14
CA LEU A 91 15.56 8.72 2.41
C LEU A 91 15.42 9.01 0.92
N SER A 92 16.35 9.81 0.41
CA SER A 92 16.43 10.19 -1.00
C SER A 92 17.70 9.68 -1.69
N SER A 93 18.55 8.97 -0.96
CA SER A 93 19.81 8.40 -1.44
C SER A 93 19.73 6.88 -1.51
N THR A 94 20.33 6.30 -2.55
CA THR A 94 20.46 4.85 -2.71
C THR A 94 21.56 4.23 -1.83
N ASN A 95 22.32 5.06 -1.11
CA ASN A 95 23.43 4.60 -0.27
C ASN A 95 23.04 4.34 1.18
N VAL A 96 21.74 4.39 1.51
CA VAL A 96 21.25 4.19 2.87
C VAL A 96 20.14 3.17 2.82
N ASP A 97 20.32 2.07 3.55
CA ASP A 97 19.29 1.07 3.74
C ASP A 97 18.25 1.58 4.76
N ALA A 98 16.97 1.44 4.42
CA ALA A 98 15.89 1.89 5.29
C ALA A 98 15.70 0.97 6.50
N HIS A 99 16.12 -0.29 6.43
CA HIS A 99 16.06 -1.23 7.55
C HIS A 99 16.91 -0.74 8.74
N ASP A 100 18.10 -0.21 8.45
CA ASP A 100 19.08 0.21 9.46
C ASP A 100 19.05 1.72 9.71
N PHE A 101 18.10 2.43 9.11
CA PHE A 101 18.03 3.89 9.21
C PHE A 101 17.46 4.34 10.55
N GLU A 102 18.22 5.18 11.25
CA GLU A 102 17.78 5.90 12.44
C GLU A 102 17.44 7.35 12.07
N PRO A 103 16.16 7.79 12.23
CA PRO A 103 15.76 9.15 11.89
C PRO A 103 16.38 10.18 12.86
N LYS A 104 16.91 11.25 12.29
CA LYS A 104 17.40 12.39 13.05
C LYS A 104 16.23 13.15 13.68
N THR A 105 16.48 13.96 14.69
CA THR A 105 15.46 14.84 15.31
C THR A 105 14.73 15.70 14.28
N SER A 106 15.45 16.17 13.24
CA SER A 106 14.86 16.92 12.13
C SER A 106 13.86 16.11 11.31
N ASP A 107 14.10 14.81 11.14
CA ASP A 107 13.23 13.92 10.37
C ASP A 107 11.97 13.58 11.18
N VAL A 108 12.14 13.30 12.47
CA VAL A 108 11.02 13.16 13.41
C VAL A 108 10.15 14.42 13.40
N ALA A 109 10.74 15.62 13.41
CA ALA A 109 9.99 16.86 13.36
C ALA A 109 9.21 17.06 12.05
N LYS A 110 9.72 16.55 10.90
CA LYS A 110 8.99 16.54 9.62
C LYS A 110 7.80 15.58 9.69
N LEU A 111 8.02 14.34 10.16
CA LEU A 111 6.97 13.33 10.33
C LEU A 111 5.83 13.82 11.23
N GLN A 112 6.16 14.49 12.35
CA GLN A 112 5.16 15.05 13.26
C GLN A 112 4.30 16.17 12.65
N LYS A 113 4.83 16.90 11.67
CA LYS A 113 4.13 18.00 10.99
C LYS A 113 3.42 17.57 9.70
N ALA A 114 3.67 16.35 9.22
CA ALA A 114 3.07 15.84 8.00
C ALA A 114 1.55 15.70 8.15
N GLN A 115 0.80 16.10 7.14
CA GLN A 115 -0.62 15.78 7.04
C GLN A 115 -0.81 14.34 6.53
N ILE A 116 0.08 13.91 5.63
CA ILE A 116 0.09 12.55 5.11
C ILE A 116 1.52 12.02 5.19
N ILE A 117 1.64 10.81 5.73
CA ILE A 117 2.87 10.05 5.78
C ILE A 117 2.73 8.89 4.80
N VAL A 118 3.75 8.72 3.96
CA VAL A 118 3.80 7.66 2.96
C VAL A 118 4.92 6.71 3.36
N SER A 119 4.56 5.45 3.65
CA SER A 119 5.49 4.42 4.11
C SER A 119 5.45 3.20 3.20
N ASN A 120 6.52 2.43 3.22
CA ASN A 120 6.58 1.12 2.60
C ASN A 120 5.84 0.07 3.43
N GLY A 121 6.08 0.01 4.72
CA GLY A 121 5.62 -1.04 5.61
C GLY A 121 6.42 -2.33 5.48
N ALA A 122 5.83 -3.48 5.82
CA ALA A 122 6.47 -4.79 5.85
C ALA A 122 7.79 -4.82 6.66
N GLY A 123 7.88 -4.02 7.73
CA GLY A 123 9.07 -3.91 8.57
C GLY A 123 10.17 -2.98 8.04
N TYR A 124 10.11 -2.57 6.76
CA TYR A 124 11.19 -1.86 6.06
C TYR A 124 11.51 -0.48 6.63
N ASP A 125 10.47 0.29 6.96
CA ASP A 125 10.58 1.70 7.39
C ASP A 125 9.72 1.99 8.63
N SER A 126 9.69 1.05 9.58
CA SER A 126 8.89 1.14 10.81
C SER A 126 9.16 2.42 11.61
N TRP A 127 10.35 3.02 11.47
CA TRP A 127 10.71 4.30 12.09
C TRP A 127 9.84 5.46 11.61
N ALA A 128 9.33 5.41 10.36
CA ALA A 128 8.52 6.48 9.78
C ALA A 128 7.14 6.59 10.42
N THR A 129 6.61 5.51 10.97
CA THR A 129 5.27 5.46 11.56
C THR A 129 5.26 5.54 13.10
N LYS A 130 6.43 5.43 13.75
CA LYS A 130 6.53 5.47 15.22
C LYS A 130 6.30 6.87 15.83
N SER A 131 6.57 7.93 15.08
CA SER A 131 6.57 9.32 15.58
C SER A 131 5.66 10.23 14.77
N VAL A 132 4.44 9.77 14.49
CA VAL A 132 3.48 10.51 13.66
C VAL A 132 2.70 11.56 14.44
N GLY A 133 2.27 12.62 13.77
CA GLY A 133 1.34 13.61 14.33
C GLY A 133 -0.03 12.99 14.59
N ARG A 134 -0.74 13.48 15.62
CA ARG A 134 -2.06 12.92 16.02
C ARG A 134 -3.12 12.93 14.90
N ASN A 135 -2.99 13.84 13.95
CA ASN A 135 -3.95 14.03 12.86
C ASN A 135 -3.37 13.63 11.50
N SER A 136 -2.20 12.97 11.47
CA SER A 136 -1.61 12.50 10.23
C SER A 136 -2.35 11.28 9.70
N THR A 137 -2.55 11.23 8.39
CA THR A 137 -3.00 10.04 7.69
C THR A 137 -1.76 9.25 7.24
N ILE A 138 -1.74 7.95 7.48
CA ILE A 138 -0.68 7.07 6.98
C ILE A 138 -1.21 6.37 5.73
N VAL A 139 -0.40 6.32 4.68
CA VAL A 139 -0.61 5.52 3.47
C VAL A 139 0.57 4.57 3.36
N SER A 140 0.30 3.27 3.43
CA SER A 140 1.32 2.22 3.50
C SER A 140 1.21 1.27 2.31
N ALA A 141 2.32 1.03 1.61
CA ALA A 141 2.35 0.10 0.49
C ALA A 141 2.02 -1.33 0.93
N ALA A 142 2.52 -1.75 2.06
CA ALA A 142 2.25 -3.07 2.63
C ALA A 142 0.75 -3.29 2.88
N GLU A 143 0.04 -2.28 3.39
CA GLU A 143 -1.40 -2.38 3.64
C GLU A 143 -2.19 -2.57 2.35
N THR A 144 -1.75 -1.97 1.22
CA THR A 144 -2.47 -2.08 -0.05
C THR A 144 -2.46 -3.49 -0.65
N VAL A 145 -1.49 -4.32 -0.27
CA VAL A 145 -1.34 -5.69 -0.78
C VAL A 145 -1.38 -6.76 0.33
N GLY A 146 -1.61 -6.35 1.58
CA GLY A 146 -1.67 -7.26 2.73
C GLY A 146 -0.31 -7.85 3.11
N ALA A 147 0.79 -7.20 2.75
CA ALA A 147 2.13 -7.63 3.15
C ALA A 147 2.38 -7.33 4.63
N MET A 148 3.11 -8.23 5.31
CA MET A 148 3.40 -8.16 6.73
C MET A 148 4.92 -8.10 6.98
N GLU A 149 5.28 -7.82 8.23
CA GLU A 149 6.68 -7.93 8.67
C GLU A 149 7.20 -9.36 8.43
N GLY A 150 8.36 -9.45 7.78
CA GLY A 150 8.96 -10.71 7.36
C GLY A 150 8.70 -11.08 5.89
N ASP A 151 7.74 -10.44 5.21
CA ASP A 151 7.61 -10.55 3.76
C ASP A 151 8.70 -9.72 3.06
N ASN A 152 8.94 -10.01 1.77
CA ASN A 152 9.90 -9.22 0.99
C ASN A 152 9.45 -7.75 0.95
N PRO A 153 10.28 -6.81 1.43
CA PRO A 153 9.85 -5.41 1.58
C PRO A 153 9.97 -4.57 0.30
N HIS A 154 10.54 -5.10 -0.78
CA HIS A 154 10.82 -4.33 -2.01
C HIS A 154 9.55 -4.11 -2.86
N LEU A 155 8.49 -3.61 -2.20
CA LEU A 155 7.13 -3.48 -2.74
C LEU A 155 7.02 -2.51 -3.92
N TRP A 156 7.96 -1.56 -4.06
CA TRP A 156 7.97 -0.63 -5.20
C TRP A 156 8.23 -1.32 -6.55
N PHE A 157 8.70 -2.57 -6.55
CA PHE A 157 8.80 -3.41 -7.74
C PHE A 157 7.52 -4.20 -8.03
N SER A 158 6.58 -4.31 -7.09
CA SER A 158 5.28 -4.97 -7.29
C SER A 158 4.31 -4.05 -8.05
N LYS A 159 3.78 -4.50 -9.17
CA LYS A 159 2.73 -3.76 -9.90
C LYS A 159 1.47 -3.55 -9.05
N ASP A 160 1.11 -4.55 -8.24
CA ASP A 160 -0.08 -4.48 -7.40
C ASP A 160 0.10 -3.46 -6.28
N ALA A 161 1.28 -3.42 -5.63
CA ALA A 161 1.59 -2.42 -4.62
C ALA A 161 1.64 -1.00 -5.21
N ARG A 162 2.24 -0.81 -6.40
CA ARG A 162 2.27 0.49 -7.07
C ARG A 162 0.86 0.98 -7.42
N ASN A 163 0.01 0.13 -7.98
CA ASN A 163 -1.38 0.47 -8.31
C ASN A 163 -2.21 0.75 -7.04
N GLY A 164 -2.03 -0.05 -6.00
CA GLY A 164 -2.65 0.15 -4.69
C GLY A 164 -2.27 1.52 -4.10
N MET A 165 -0.98 1.81 -4.02
CA MET A 165 -0.45 3.07 -3.50
C MET A 165 -0.94 4.29 -4.30
N ALA A 166 -0.96 4.22 -5.62
CA ALA A 166 -1.47 5.32 -6.44
C ALA A 166 -2.95 5.60 -6.15
N THR A 167 -3.74 4.56 -5.90
CA THR A 167 -5.15 4.66 -5.54
C THR A 167 -5.33 5.27 -4.15
N GLU A 168 -4.67 4.70 -3.13
CA GLU A 168 -4.73 5.17 -1.74
C GLU A 168 -4.24 6.62 -1.59
N LEU A 169 -3.16 6.99 -2.27
CA LEU A 169 -2.69 8.38 -2.31
C LEU A 169 -3.74 9.33 -2.91
N THR A 170 -4.41 8.90 -3.99
CA THR A 170 -5.49 9.69 -4.60
C THR A 170 -6.66 9.90 -3.63
N GLU A 171 -7.02 8.89 -2.87
CA GLU A 171 -8.09 8.96 -1.87
C GLU A 171 -7.69 9.84 -0.69
N ALA A 172 -6.49 9.65 -0.15
CA ALA A 172 -5.96 10.43 0.96
C ALA A 172 -5.86 11.93 0.59
N PHE A 173 -5.32 12.24 -0.59
CA PHE A 173 -5.24 13.62 -1.09
C PHE A 173 -6.63 14.22 -1.33
N SER A 174 -7.56 13.43 -1.90
CA SER A 174 -8.93 13.89 -2.14
C SER A 174 -9.69 14.17 -0.84
N LYS A 175 -9.38 13.44 0.22
CA LYS A 175 -9.94 13.66 1.56
C LYS A 175 -9.31 14.88 2.23
N ALA A 176 -7.99 15.08 2.09
CA ALA A 176 -7.27 16.21 2.68
C ALA A 176 -7.57 17.54 1.95
N LEU A 177 -7.81 17.51 0.63
CA LEU A 177 -8.08 18.70 -0.18
C LEU A 177 -9.22 18.44 -1.18
N PRO A 178 -10.49 18.40 -0.71
CA PRO A 178 -11.65 17.99 -1.53
C PRO A 178 -11.85 18.83 -2.80
N ALA A 179 -11.51 20.11 -2.76
CA ALA A 179 -11.58 21.02 -3.90
C ALA A 179 -10.73 20.56 -5.10
N LYS A 180 -9.70 19.72 -4.84
CA LYS A 180 -8.78 19.21 -5.87
C LYS A 180 -9.00 17.74 -6.25
N LYS A 181 -10.04 17.10 -5.72
CA LYS A 181 -10.36 15.68 -5.98
C LYS A 181 -10.31 15.31 -7.46
N LYS A 182 -10.92 16.12 -8.33
CA LYS A 182 -10.93 15.85 -9.78
C LYS A 182 -9.53 15.89 -10.40
N ALA A 183 -8.65 16.78 -9.91
CA ALA A 183 -7.28 16.88 -10.39
C ALA A 183 -6.46 15.63 -9.99
N PHE A 184 -6.58 15.17 -8.75
CA PHE A 184 -5.93 13.95 -8.29
C PHE A 184 -6.41 12.72 -9.08
N GLN A 185 -7.72 12.57 -9.28
CA GLN A 185 -8.30 11.49 -10.09
C GLN A 185 -7.82 11.51 -11.55
N SER A 186 -7.64 12.70 -12.13
CA SER A 186 -7.11 12.83 -13.48
C SER A 186 -5.65 12.37 -13.57
N ARG A 187 -4.81 12.75 -12.58
CA ARG A 187 -3.42 12.33 -12.51
C ARG A 187 -3.29 10.83 -12.28
N LEU A 188 -4.13 10.25 -11.42
CA LEU A 188 -4.21 8.78 -11.25
C LEU A 188 -4.47 8.08 -12.58
N LYS A 189 -5.46 8.54 -13.36
CA LYS A 189 -5.75 7.94 -14.67
C LYS A 189 -4.59 8.06 -15.65
N ALA A 190 -3.88 9.18 -15.66
CA ALA A 190 -2.71 9.38 -16.50
C ALA A 190 -1.58 8.41 -16.07
N TRP A 191 -1.28 8.33 -14.78
CA TRP A 191 -0.30 7.44 -14.21
C TRP A 191 -0.62 5.96 -14.51
N GLN A 192 -1.87 5.53 -14.30
CA GLN A 192 -2.32 4.17 -14.61
C GLN A 192 -2.18 3.79 -16.09
N LYS A 193 -2.29 4.76 -16.99
CA LYS A 193 -2.04 4.54 -18.41
C LYS A 193 -0.56 4.24 -18.69
N GLU A 194 0.34 4.94 -18.01
CA GLU A 194 1.78 4.72 -18.13
C GLU A 194 2.19 3.38 -17.50
N GLU A 195 1.65 3.06 -16.31
CA GLU A 195 1.88 1.79 -15.64
C GLU A 195 1.44 0.59 -16.51
N LYS A 196 0.26 0.67 -17.14
CA LYS A 196 -0.20 -0.35 -18.09
C LYS A 196 0.72 -0.51 -19.31
N ALA A 197 1.37 0.57 -19.76
CA ALA A 197 2.33 0.48 -20.85
C ALA A 197 3.61 -0.26 -20.40
N ILE A 198 4.04 -0.05 -19.15
CA ILE A 198 5.16 -0.78 -18.55
C ILE A 198 4.79 -2.26 -18.39
N GLU A 199 3.64 -2.57 -17.81
CA GLU A 199 3.15 -3.95 -17.64
C GLU A 199 3.07 -4.69 -19.00
N LYS A 200 2.60 -4.01 -20.04
CA LYS A 200 2.56 -4.55 -21.40
C LYS A 200 3.98 -4.87 -21.91
N SER A 201 4.92 -3.94 -21.76
CA SER A 201 6.31 -4.14 -22.17
C SER A 201 6.98 -5.29 -21.41
N MET A 202 6.71 -5.43 -20.12
CA MET A 202 7.15 -6.56 -19.29
C MET A 202 6.57 -7.88 -19.82
N GLY A 203 5.28 -7.93 -20.12
CA GLY A 203 4.61 -9.09 -20.69
C GLY A 203 5.17 -9.48 -22.08
N GLU A 204 5.43 -8.51 -22.95
CA GLU A 204 6.07 -8.74 -24.27
C GLU A 204 7.50 -9.25 -24.12
N PHE A 205 8.26 -8.74 -23.18
CA PHE A 205 9.60 -9.22 -22.86
C PHE A 205 9.58 -10.66 -22.36
N ALA A 206 8.66 -10.99 -21.46
CA ALA A 206 8.51 -12.29 -20.85
C ALA A 206 7.97 -13.35 -21.84
N ALA A 207 7.09 -12.95 -22.78
CA ALA A 207 6.46 -13.86 -23.74
C ALA A 207 7.46 -14.68 -24.59
N ASN A 208 8.62 -14.10 -24.88
CA ASN A 208 9.70 -14.73 -25.64
C ASN A 208 10.73 -15.47 -24.75
N ARG A 209 10.50 -15.51 -23.43
CA ARG A 209 11.41 -16.08 -22.42
C ARG A 209 10.70 -17.03 -21.48
N LYS A 210 9.93 -17.95 -22.06
CA LYS A 210 9.21 -18.97 -21.30
C LYS A 210 10.21 -19.82 -20.51
N ASN A 211 9.89 -20.04 -19.22
CA ASN A 211 10.73 -20.76 -18.27
C ASN A 211 12.09 -20.08 -18.00
N ALA A 212 12.18 -18.78 -18.20
CA ALA A 212 13.37 -18.05 -17.77
C ALA A 212 13.52 -18.13 -16.25
N THR A 213 14.76 -18.33 -15.82
CA THR A 213 15.15 -18.39 -14.42
C THR A 213 16.04 -17.22 -14.08
N TYR A 214 16.08 -16.84 -12.82
CA TYR A 214 17.04 -15.85 -12.33
C TYR A 214 17.67 -16.33 -11.02
N GLY A 215 18.85 -15.79 -10.74
CA GLY A 215 19.47 -15.82 -9.44
C GLY A 215 19.67 -14.39 -8.95
N ALA A 216 19.57 -14.15 -7.65
CA ALA A 216 19.71 -12.84 -7.07
C ALA A 216 20.69 -12.83 -5.90
N THR A 217 21.58 -11.83 -5.86
CA THR A 217 22.44 -11.62 -4.69
C THR A 217 21.65 -11.03 -3.53
N GLU A 218 20.59 -10.30 -3.85
CA GLU A 218 19.58 -9.82 -2.92
C GLU A 218 18.22 -9.83 -3.62
N ALA A 219 17.15 -10.17 -2.90
CA ALA A 219 15.81 -10.34 -3.46
C ALA A 219 15.09 -9.01 -3.79
N VAL A 220 15.84 -7.98 -4.21
CA VAL A 220 15.31 -6.62 -4.48
C VAL A 220 14.27 -6.65 -5.60
N ALA A 221 14.54 -7.34 -6.70
CA ALA A 221 13.65 -7.39 -7.86
C ALA A 221 12.65 -8.57 -7.84
N TYR A 222 12.45 -9.22 -6.69
CA TYR A 222 11.60 -10.38 -6.55
C TYR A 222 10.21 -10.21 -7.19
N TYR A 223 9.51 -9.13 -6.84
CA TYR A 223 8.16 -8.87 -7.39
C TYR A 223 8.18 -8.61 -8.90
N LEU A 224 9.19 -7.88 -9.40
CA LEU A 224 9.34 -7.63 -10.83
C LEU A 224 9.54 -8.93 -11.61
N MET A 225 10.41 -9.81 -11.12
CA MET A 225 10.68 -11.11 -11.74
C MET A 225 9.45 -12.02 -11.67
N SER A 226 8.75 -12.03 -10.53
CA SER A 226 7.50 -12.76 -10.34
C SER A 226 6.40 -12.27 -11.29
N ASP A 227 6.23 -10.96 -11.44
CA ASP A 227 5.26 -10.35 -12.36
C ASP A 227 5.53 -10.72 -13.82
N MET A 228 6.79 -10.97 -14.18
CA MET A 228 7.18 -11.48 -15.49
C MET A 228 7.09 -13.02 -15.62
N GLY A 229 6.79 -13.72 -14.53
CA GLY A 229 6.71 -15.19 -14.51
C GLY A 229 8.07 -15.89 -14.56
N PHE A 230 9.14 -15.20 -14.13
CA PHE A 230 10.48 -15.78 -14.03
C PHE A 230 10.59 -16.60 -12.74
N GLN A 231 11.26 -17.74 -12.80
CA GLN A 231 11.46 -18.62 -11.67
C GLN A 231 12.75 -18.22 -10.92
N ASP A 232 12.66 -18.14 -9.59
CA ASP A 232 13.82 -17.91 -8.73
C ASP A 232 14.56 -19.22 -8.47
N ASP A 233 15.76 -19.32 -8.99
CA ASP A 233 16.68 -20.45 -8.81
C ASP A 233 17.85 -20.09 -7.88
N THR A 234 17.78 -18.98 -7.15
CA THR A 234 18.79 -18.63 -6.15
C THR A 234 18.94 -19.76 -5.12
N PRO A 235 20.14 -20.27 -4.86
CA PRO A 235 20.36 -21.30 -3.84
C PRO A 235 19.77 -20.90 -2.50
N LYS A 236 19.00 -21.81 -1.89
CA LYS A 236 18.23 -21.51 -0.67
C LYS A 236 19.07 -21.09 0.53
N GLY A 237 20.30 -21.62 0.65
CA GLY A 237 21.24 -21.23 1.70
C GLY A 237 21.68 -19.80 1.51
N PHE A 238 22.07 -19.44 0.26
CA PHE A 238 22.46 -18.09 -0.09
C PHE A 238 21.31 -17.09 0.13
N ALA A 239 20.10 -17.37 -0.39
CA ALA A 239 18.94 -16.51 -0.24
C ALA A 239 18.57 -16.24 1.23
N ARG A 240 18.67 -17.24 2.12
CA ARG A 240 18.41 -17.07 3.57
C ARG A 240 19.42 -16.17 4.24
N SER A 241 20.70 -16.31 3.90
CA SER A 241 21.75 -15.45 4.47
C SER A 241 21.57 -14.01 4.00
N ALA A 242 21.32 -13.79 2.71
CA ALA A 242 21.06 -12.46 2.16
C ALA A 242 19.83 -11.80 2.81
N ALA A 243 18.72 -12.54 2.96
CA ALA A 243 17.50 -12.02 3.60
C ALA A 243 17.67 -11.64 5.08
N SER A 244 18.67 -12.20 5.76
CA SER A 244 19.01 -11.88 7.17
C SER A 244 20.12 -10.84 7.31
N GLY A 245 20.61 -10.26 6.21
CA GLY A 245 21.77 -9.36 6.22
C GLY A 245 23.08 -10.06 6.60
N GLY A 246 23.12 -11.42 6.57
CA GLY A 246 24.27 -12.21 6.92
C GLY A 246 25.12 -12.61 5.72
N GLU A 247 26.39 -12.95 5.97
CA GLU A 247 27.25 -13.50 4.92
C GLU A 247 26.89 -14.96 4.61
N PRO A 248 26.76 -15.33 3.32
CA PRO A 248 26.53 -16.71 2.91
C PRO A 248 27.69 -17.63 3.33
N ALA A 249 27.38 -18.86 3.70
CA ALA A 249 28.41 -19.86 3.97
C ALA A 249 29.22 -20.17 2.69
N PRO A 250 30.49 -20.58 2.81
CA PRO A 250 31.32 -20.89 1.63
C PRO A 250 30.69 -21.92 0.67
N ALA A 251 29.95 -22.90 1.21
CA ALA A 251 29.24 -23.89 0.39
C ALA A 251 28.09 -23.26 -0.41
N ASP A 252 27.34 -22.33 0.17
CA ASP A 252 26.24 -21.62 -0.50
C ASP A 252 26.78 -20.68 -1.60
N LEU A 253 27.91 -20.03 -1.34
CA LEU A 253 28.62 -19.22 -2.37
C LEU A 253 29.08 -20.09 -3.54
N GLN A 254 29.66 -21.27 -3.25
CA GLN A 254 30.13 -22.19 -4.28
C GLN A 254 28.96 -22.75 -5.11
N GLU A 255 27.82 -23.07 -4.47
CA GLU A 255 26.62 -23.50 -5.15
C GLU A 255 26.11 -22.42 -6.11
N PHE A 256 26.03 -21.17 -5.66
CA PHE A 256 25.58 -20.05 -6.50
C PHE A 256 26.56 -19.77 -7.63
N GLN A 257 27.88 -19.78 -7.36
CA GLN A 257 28.88 -19.62 -8.40
C GLN A 257 28.76 -20.73 -9.46
N SER A 258 28.61 -21.99 -9.05
CA SER A 258 28.44 -23.11 -9.96
C SER A 258 27.17 -22.97 -10.82
N LEU A 259 26.08 -22.45 -10.24
CA LEU A 259 24.84 -22.19 -10.97
C LEU A 259 25.05 -21.11 -12.08
N ILE A 260 25.79 -20.06 -11.77
CA ILE A 260 26.12 -19.00 -12.74
C ILE A 260 27.04 -19.54 -13.85
N GLU A 261 28.12 -20.23 -13.48
CA GLU A 261 29.11 -20.77 -14.42
C GLU A 261 28.52 -21.82 -15.37
N SER A 262 27.59 -22.62 -14.88
CA SER A 262 26.88 -23.62 -15.72
C SER A 262 25.80 -23.03 -16.62
N GLN A 263 25.59 -21.70 -16.57
CA GLN A 263 24.50 -21.01 -17.26
C GLN A 263 23.11 -21.57 -16.86
N GLY A 264 22.98 -22.01 -15.61
CA GLY A 264 21.75 -22.55 -15.06
C GLY A 264 20.67 -21.48 -14.84
N ILE A 265 21.03 -20.18 -14.89
CA ILE A 265 20.11 -19.04 -14.83
C ILE A 265 20.19 -18.18 -16.08
N SER A 266 19.07 -17.56 -16.43
CA SER A 266 18.95 -16.65 -17.58
C SER A 266 19.34 -15.21 -17.24
N VAL A 267 19.17 -14.80 -15.98
CA VAL A 267 19.43 -13.45 -15.47
C VAL A 267 20.08 -13.53 -14.10
N LEU A 268 21.09 -12.73 -13.86
CA LEU A 268 21.63 -12.44 -12.53
C LEU A 268 21.19 -11.05 -12.12
N VAL A 269 20.55 -10.97 -10.97
CA VAL A 269 20.15 -9.71 -10.31
C VAL A 269 21.16 -9.42 -9.20
N ASN A 270 21.82 -8.24 -9.29
CA ASN A 270 22.82 -7.81 -8.32
C ASN A 270 22.64 -6.32 -8.01
#